data_a614ffbd4ec2aa4a9a62d03143762a98
#
_entry.id   a614ffbd4ec2aa4a9a62d03143762a98
#
_cell.length_a   1.000
_cell.length_b   1.000
_cell.length_c   1.000
_cell.angle_alpha   90.00
_cell.angle_beta   90.00
_cell.angle_gamma   90.00
#
_symmetry.space_group_name_H-M   'P 1'
#
loop_
_entity.id
_entity.type
_entity.pdbx_description
1 polymer ?
#
loop_
_entity_poly.entity_id
_entity_poly.type
_entity_poly.pdbx_seq_one_letter_code
_entity_poly.pdbx_strand_id
1 'polypeptide(L)'
;FAEWDTLPDHIVRRSNYTDTADMGDDYLCSVSYAVDADGVIYVLDVVYSREPMEVTENLVADMLQRSEVRSALIESNNGGRGFARAVQRLVPRVKIDWFHQSANKQARILSHSATVVHNVRFPRGWAQCWPDMYAHLMGYRRDFNSNRWHDAADVLTGIVEQEAGFDKPSKICRFGFM
;
A
#
# COMPACT_ATOMS: atom_id res chain seq x y z
N PHE A 1 -12.03 1.87 11.22
CA PHE A 1 -12.15 1.32 9.86
C PHE A 1 -13.36 0.41 9.75
N ALA A 2 -14.04 0.45 8.59
CA ALA A 2 -15.06 -0.52 8.28
C ALA A 2 -14.44 -1.89 7.96
N GLU A 3 -15.19 -2.96 8.22
CA GLU A 3 -14.75 -4.33 7.94
C GLU A 3 -15.59 -4.95 6.82
N TRP A 4 -15.03 -5.96 6.14
CA TRP A 4 -15.72 -6.76 5.14
C TRP A 4 -15.57 -8.27 5.44
N ASP A 5 -16.59 -9.04 5.04
CA ASP A 5 -16.63 -10.51 5.20
C ASP A 5 -16.42 -11.23 3.86
N THR A 6 -16.99 -10.68 2.79
CA THR A 6 -16.90 -11.22 1.44
C THR A 6 -16.62 -10.09 0.47
N LEU A 7 -15.65 -10.30 -0.45
CA LEU A 7 -15.38 -9.35 -1.50
C LEU A 7 -16.59 -9.23 -2.44
N PRO A 8 -16.92 -8.02 -2.90
CA PRO A 8 -17.97 -7.85 -3.90
C PRO A 8 -17.57 -8.46 -5.25
N ASP A 9 -18.57 -8.87 -6.04
CA ASP A 9 -18.35 -9.51 -7.35
C ASP A 9 -17.76 -8.55 -8.40
N HIS A 10 -17.88 -7.24 -8.20
CA HIS A 10 -17.49 -6.20 -9.17
C HIS A 10 -16.14 -5.55 -8.85
N ILE A 11 -15.17 -6.33 -8.44
CA ILE A 11 -13.78 -5.86 -8.29
C ILE A 11 -13.20 -5.51 -9.67
N VAL A 12 -12.72 -4.28 -9.81
CA VAL A 12 -12.15 -3.76 -11.06
C VAL A 12 -10.63 -3.85 -11.10
N ARG A 13 -9.97 -3.90 -9.93
CA ARG A 13 -8.50 -3.95 -9.86
C ARG A 13 -8.02 -4.66 -8.60
N ARG A 14 -6.88 -5.35 -8.70
CA ARG A 14 -6.07 -5.83 -7.57
C ARG A 14 -4.67 -5.28 -7.73
N SER A 15 -4.22 -4.57 -6.71
CA SER A 15 -2.94 -3.84 -6.68
C SER A 15 -2.23 -4.03 -5.34
N ASN A 16 -1.00 -3.53 -5.29
CA ASN A 16 -0.23 -3.49 -4.06
C ASN A 16 0.50 -2.15 -3.94
N TYR A 17 0.68 -1.70 -2.72
CA TYR A 17 1.54 -0.58 -2.38
C TYR A 17 2.49 -0.99 -1.26
N THR A 18 3.77 -0.69 -1.44
CA THR A 18 4.82 -1.06 -0.47
C THR A 18 5.68 0.14 -0.14
N ASP A 19 5.81 0.44 1.15
CA ASP A 19 6.86 1.28 1.71
C ASP A 19 7.94 0.37 2.31
N THR A 20 9.15 0.44 1.76
CA THR A 20 10.29 -0.34 2.26
C THR A 20 10.84 0.35 3.50
N ALA A 21 11.12 -0.42 4.56
CA ALA A 21 11.73 0.11 5.75
C ALA A 21 13.04 0.84 5.40
N ASP A 22 13.19 2.04 5.95
CA ASP A 22 14.48 2.70 6.07
C ASP A 22 15.37 1.94 7.05
N MET A 23 16.62 2.28 7.14
CA MET A 23 17.55 1.61 8.05
C MET A 23 17.08 1.77 9.51
N GLY A 24 17.08 0.70 10.29
CA GLY A 24 16.83 0.75 11.73
C GLY A 24 15.55 0.06 12.20
N ASP A 25 14.78 0.75 13.03
CA ASP A 25 13.60 0.20 13.72
C ASP A 25 12.29 0.27 12.89
N ASP A 26 12.30 0.84 11.67
CA ASP A 26 11.11 1.05 10.86
C ASP A 26 10.53 -0.28 10.32
N TYR A 27 9.23 -0.31 10.10
CA TYR A 27 8.55 -1.46 9.49
C TYR A 27 8.54 -1.33 7.96
N LEU A 28 8.89 -2.42 7.28
CA LEU A 28 8.38 -2.61 5.92
C LEU A 28 6.86 -2.78 6.04
N CYS A 29 6.13 -1.98 5.28
CA CYS A 29 4.69 -2.09 5.17
C CYS A 29 4.30 -2.32 3.71
N SER A 30 3.75 -3.48 3.42
CA SER A 30 3.24 -3.83 2.10
C SER A 30 1.80 -4.28 2.21
N VAL A 31 0.92 -3.67 1.45
CA VAL A 31 -0.52 -3.93 1.48
C VAL A 31 -1.00 -4.32 0.09
N SER A 32 -1.51 -5.54 -0.06
CA SER A 32 -2.26 -5.98 -1.23
C SER A 32 -3.73 -5.65 -1.03
N TYR A 33 -4.37 -5.09 -2.06
CA TYR A 33 -5.74 -4.63 -1.98
C TYR A 33 -6.50 -4.82 -3.28
N ALA A 34 -7.83 -4.85 -3.18
CA ALA A 34 -8.75 -4.81 -4.31
C ALA A 34 -9.53 -3.50 -4.31
N VAL A 35 -9.97 -3.05 -5.47
CA VAL A 35 -10.80 -1.85 -5.64
C VAL A 35 -12.04 -2.22 -6.42
N ASP A 36 -13.20 -1.80 -5.96
CA ASP A 36 -14.46 -1.94 -6.68
C ASP A 36 -14.73 -0.74 -7.61
N ALA A 37 -15.86 -0.80 -8.33
CA ALA A 37 -16.26 0.25 -9.27
C ALA A 37 -16.61 1.59 -8.59
N ASP A 38 -16.92 1.58 -7.30
CA ASP A 38 -17.25 2.76 -6.50
C ASP A 38 -16.00 3.39 -5.83
N GLY A 39 -14.81 2.80 -6.06
CA GLY A 39 -13.55 3.28 -5.51
C GLY A 39 -13.32 2.85 -4.05
N VAL A 40 -14.08 1.88 -3.54
CA VAL A 40 -13.84 1.30 -2.21
C VAL A 40 -12.64 0.36 -2.28
N ILE A 41 -11.75 0.48 -1.32
CA ILE A 41 -10.49 -0.24 -1.23
C ILE A 41 -10.63 -1.35 -0.17
N TYR A 42 -10.46 -2.58 -0.58
CA TYR A 42 -10.53 -3.77 0.27
C TYR A 42 -9.13 -4.32 0.50
N VAL A 43 -8.61 -4.22 1.72
CA VAL A 43 -7.33 -4.83 2.09
C VAL A 43 -7.47 -6.33 2.01
N LEU A 44 -6.61 -6.98 1.21
CA LEU A 44 -6.62 -8.43 0.99
C LEU A 44 -5.61 -9.14 1.90
N ASP A 45 -4.39 -8.60 1.96
CA ASP A 45 -3.30 -9.19 2.72
C ASP A 45 -2.24 -8.13 3.03
N VAL A 46 -1.45 -8.35 4.09
CA VAL A 46 -0.46 -7.39 4.58
C VAL A 46 0.83 -8.11 4.97
N VAL A 47 1.96 -7.56 4.55
CA VAL A 47 3.27 -7.80 5.17
C VAL A 47 3.66 -6.56 5.96
N TYR A 48 3.71 -6.69 7.29
CA TYR A 48 4.10 -5.63 8.22
C TYR A 48 5.20 -6.16 9.11
N SER A 49 6.46 -5.88 8.80
CA SER A 49 7.59 -6.61 9.36
C SER A 49 8.86 -5.74 9.50
N ARG A 50 9.67 -6.05 10.51
CA ARG A 50 11.02 -5.50 10.69
C ARG A 50 12.12 -6.53 10.35
N GLU A 51 11.73 -7.63 9.76
CA GLU A 51 12.69 -8.62 9.29
C GLU A 51 13.58 -8.04 8.17
N PRO A 52 14.79 -8.58 7.99
CA PRO A 52 15.69 -8.15 6.92
C PRO A 52 15.07 -8.24 5.51
N MET A 53 15.60 -7.44 4.59
CA MET A 53 15.10 -7.36 3.21
C MET A 53 15.05 -8.74 2.52
N GLU A 54 16.03 -9.59 2.74
CA GLU A 54 16.12 -10.93 2.15
C GLU A 54 14.94 -11.83 2.57
N VAL A 55 14.36 -11.57 3.74
CA VAL A 55 13.17 -12.26 4.24
C VAL A 55 11.91 -11.62 3.67
N THR A 56 11.82 -10.28 3.78
CA THR A 56 10.62 -9.55 3.38
C THR A 56 10.37 -9.54 1.88
N GLU A 57 11.42 -9.64 1.03
CA GLU A 57 11.30 -9.82 -0.43
C GLU A 57 10.47 -11.06 -0.77
N ASN A 58 10.74 -12.19 -0.11
CA ASN A 58 10.00 -13.43 -0.31
C ASN A 58 8.58 -13.33 0.24
N LEU A 59 8.39 -12.76 1.44
CA LEU A 59 7.06 -12.59 2.03
C LEU A 59 6.15 -11.73 1.15
N VAL A 60 6.69 -10.63 0.62
CA VAL A 60 5.93 -9.76 -0.30
C VAL A 60 5.63 -10.47 -1.61
N ALA A 61 6.60 -11.18 -2.20
CA ALA A 61 6.38 -11.94 -3.43
C ALA A 61 5.27 -12.99 -3.27
N ASP A 62 5.29 -13.75 -2.18
CA ASP A 62 4.26 -14.75 -1.87
C ASP A 62 2.89 -14.10 -1.64
N MET A 63 2.84 -12.97 -0.95
CA MET A 63 1.60 -12.21 -0.75
C MET A 63 1.03 -11.70 -2.08
N LEU A 64 1.85 -11.15 -2.98
CA LEU A 64 1.41 -10.68 -4.30
C LEU A 64 0.76 -11.81 -5.10
N GLN A 65 1.31 -13.03 -5.04
CA GLN A 65 0.77 -14.21 -5.72
C GLN A 65 -0.56 -14.65 -5.09
N ARG A 66 -0.62 -14.82 -3.75
CA ARG A 66 -1.84 -15.24 -3.04
C ARG A 66 -2.99 -14.27 -3.26
N SER A 67 -2.70 -12.97 -3.28
CA SER A 67 -3.70 -11.91 -3.49
C SER A 67 -4.08 -11.70 -4.95
N GLU A 68 -3.46 -12.45 -5.88
CA GLU A 68 -3.66 -12.32 -7.34
C GLU A 68 -3.46 -10.87 -7.83
N VAL A 69 -2.47 -10.20 -7.26
CA VAL A 69 -2.11 -8.83 -7.62
C VAL A 69 -1.53 -8.79 -9.03
N ARG A 70 -1.94 -7.80 -9.82
CA ARG A 70 -1.45 -7.60 -11.20
C ARG A 70 -0.42 -6.47 -11.32
N SER A 71 -0.47 -5.50 -10.41
CA SER A 71 0.46 -4.38 -10.36
C SER A 71 0.83 -4.05 -8.92
N ALA A 72 2.10 -3.72 -8.70
CA ALA A 72 2.60 -3.26 -7.41
C ALA A 72 3.40 -1.98 -7.58
N LEU A 73 3.23 -1.03 -6.67
CA LEU A 73 3.98 0.19 -6.59
C LEU A 73 4.83 0.19 -5.31
N ILE A 74 6.14 0.36 -5.46
CA ILE A 74 7.10 0.28 -4.36
C ILE A 74 7.79 1.63 -4.18
N GLU A 75 7.77 2.16 -2.96
CA GLU A 75 8.60 3.32 -2.63
C GLU A 75 10.08 2.93 -2.65
N SER A 76 10.87 3.70 -3.39
CA SER A 76 12.28 3.39 -3.65
C SER A 76 13.25 4.20 -2.82
N ASN A 77 12.79 4.80 -1.75
CA ASN A 77 13.65 5.47 -0.79
C ASN A 77 14.62 4.43 -0.18
N ASN A 78 15.85 4.80 0.00
CA ASN A 78 16.88 4.07 0.77
C ASN A 78 17.01 2.54 0.48
N GLY A 79 17.13 2.16 -0.78
CA GLY A 79 17.34 0.75 -1.18
C GLY A 79 16.15 0.08 -1.83
N GLY A 80 14.97 0.70 -1.83
CA GLY A 80 13.74 0.15 -2.41
C GLY A 80 13.83 -0.24 -3.88
N ARG A 81 14.76 0.31 -4.66
CA ARG A 81 15.02 -0.16 -6.05
C ARG A 81 15.59 -1.57 -6.09
N GLY A 82 16.47 -1.91 -5.13
CA GLY A 82 17.02 -3.26 -4.99
C GLY A 82 15.89 -4.25 -4.65
N PHE A 83 15.09 -3.90 -3.65
CA PHE A 83 13.92 -4.64 -3.23
C PHE A 83 12.92 -4.87 -4.38
N ALA A 84 12.53 -3.82 -5.10
CA ALA A 84 11.62 -3.92 -6.24
C ALA A 84 12.14 -4.87 -7.33
N ARG A 85 13.44 -4.83 -7.64
CA ARG A 85 14.07 -5.75 -8.60
C ARG A 85 14.09 -7.19 -8.11
N ALA A 86 14.33 -7.40 -6.80
CA ALA A 86 14.31 -8.72 -6.20
C ALA A 86 12.92 -9.33 -6.26
N VAL A 87 11.91 -8.59 -5.82
CA VAL A 87 10.50 -9.02 -5.89
C VAL A 87 10.07 -9.26 -7.36
N GLN A 88 10.46 -8.39 -8.32
CA GLN A 88 10.14 -8.60 -9.74
C GLN A 88 10.69 -9.92 -10.29
N ARG A 89 11.87 -10.36 -9.85
CA ARG A 89 12.43 -11.67 -10.25
C ARG A 89 11.62 -12.85 -9.71
N LEU A 90 11.07 -12.71 -8.49
CA LEU A 90 10.26 -13.74 -7.85
C LEU A 90 8.85 -13.83 -8.44
N VAL A 91 8.29 -12.70 -8.88
CA VAL A 91 6.93 -12.62 -9.45
C VAL A 91 6.93 -11.97 -10.84
N PRO A 92 7.48 -12.63 -11.88
CA PRO A 92 7.67 -12.01 -13.20
C PRO A 92 6.38 -11.63 -13.93
N ARG A 93 5.23 -12.14 -13.48
CA ARG A 93 3.91 -11.84 -14.06
C ARG A 93 3.23 -10.63 -13.44
N VAL A 94 3.75 -10.11 -12.33
CA VAL A 94 3.26 -8.90 -11.68
C VAL A 94 4.04 -7.72 -12.23
N LYS A 95 3.34 -6.67 -12.67
CA LYS A 95 3.99 -5.43 -13.08
C LYS A 95 4.45 -4.69 -11.82
N ILE A 96 5.75 -4.51 -11.62
CA ILE A 96 6.31 -3.78 -10.50
C ILE A 96 6.90 -2.46 -10.99
N ASP A 97 6.30 -1.36 -10.53
CA ASP A 97 6.82 -0.01 -10.69
C ASP A 97 7.40 0.48 -9.35
N TRP A 98 8.35 1.42 -9.41
CA TRP A 98 8.89 2.06 -8.21
C TRP A 98 9.03 3.56 -8.44
N PHE A 99 8.94 4.33 -7.36
CA PHE A 99 9.09 5.77 -7.39
C PHE A 99 9.76 6.29 -6.12
N HIS A 100 10.29 7.51 -6.17
CA HIS A 100 10.84 8.17 -5.00
C HIS A 100 9.78 9.09 -4.38
N GLN A 101 9.42 8.83 -3.11
CA GLN A 101 8.52 9.70 -2.37
C GLN A 101 9.29 10.87 -1.76
N SER A 102 8.98 12.09 -2.20
CA SER A 102 9.62 13.32 -1.74
C SER A 102 8.69 14.24 -0.94
N ALA A 103 7.40 13.94 -0.90
CA ALA A 103 6.42 14.76 -0.19
C ALA A 103 6.49 14.56 1.33
N ASN A 104 6.12 15.58 2.08
CA ASN A 104 6.14 15.53 3.54
C ASN A 104 5.13 14.49 4.08
N LYS A 105 5.63 13.44 4.74
CA LYS A 105 4.85 12.32 5.29
C LYS A 105 3.71 12.80 6.19
N GLN A 106 3.98 13.70 7.14
CA GLN A 106 2.97 14.23 8.05
C GLN A 106 1.82 14.94 7.32
N ALA A 107 2.17 15.82 6.38
CA ALA A 107 1.17 16.58 5.61
C ALA A 107 0.29 15.64 4.77
N ARG A 108 0.89 14.61 4.16
CA ARG A 108 0.17 13.59 3.37
C ARG A 108 -0.83 12.83 4.25
N ILE A 109 -0.37 12.25 5.37
CA ILE A 109 -1.23 11.48 6.28
C ILE A 109 -2.39 12.33 6.80
N LEU A 110 -2.12 13.56 7.24
CA LEU A 110 -3.17 14.45 7.74
C LEU A 110 -4.21 14.82 6.67
N SER A 111 -3.76 15.14 5.46
CA SER A 111 -4.68 15.57 4.37
C SER A 111 -5.56 14.44 3.86
N HIS A 112 -5.09 13.17 3.93
CA HIS A 112 -5.81 12.02 3.40
C HIS A 112 -6.51 11.17 4.48
N SER A 113 -6.34 11.49 5.76
CA SER A 113 -6.86 10.66 6.87
C SER A 113 -8.36 10.37 6.78
N ALA A 114 -9.17 11.36 6.43
CA ALA A 114 -10.61 11.17 6.27
C ALA A 114 -10.95 10.23 5.10
N THR A 115 -10.26 10.38 3.97
CA THR A 115 -10.44 9.54 2.78
C THR A 115 -10.00 8.10 3.07
N VAL A 116 -8.88 7.92 3.77
CA VAL A 116 -8.40 6.59 4.20
C VAL A 116 -9.45 5.89 5.06
N VAL A 117 -9.96 6.56 6.10
CA VAL A 117 -10.98 5.96 6.99
C VAL A 117 -12.29 5.66 6.27
N HIS A 118 -12.66 6.49 5.29
CA HIS A 118 -13.91 6.33 4.54
C HIS A 118 -13.83 5.22 3.50
N ASN A 119 -12.73 5.14 2.74
CA ASN A 119 -12.63 4.27 1.57
C ASN A 119 -11.95 2.93 1.85
N VAL A 120 -11.10 2.82 2.89
CA VAL A 120 -10.37 1.58 3.17
C VAL A 120 -11.16 0.68 4.12
N ARG A 121 -11.31 -0.57 3.74
CA ARG A 121 -11.97 -1.62 4.52
C ARG A 121 -11.03 -2.78 4.77
N PHE A 122 -11.02 -3.28 5.99
CA PHE A 122 -10.22 -4.43 6.38
C PHE A 122 -11.07 -5.71 6.44
N PRO A 123 -10.49 -6.90 6.24
CA PRO A 123 -11.22 -8.14 6.45
C PRO A 123 -11.59 -8.29 7.92
N ARG A 124 -12.73 -8.93 8.19
CA ARG A 124 -13.12 -9.24 9.57
C ARG A 124 -12.01 -10.03 10.28
N GLY A 125 -11.69 -9.62 11.50
CA GLY A 125 -10.65 -10.26 12.28
C GLY A 125 -9.22 -9.81 11.96
N TRP A 126 -9.04 -8.72 11.23
CA TRP A 126 -7.72 -8.21 10.88
C TRP A 126 -6.82 -7.84 12.08
N ALA A 127 -7.43 -7.53 13.23
CA ALA A 127 -6.70 -7.29 14.47
C ALA A 127 -5.91 -8.53 14.94
N GLN A 128 -6.43 -9.72 14.67
CA GLN A 128 -5.75 -10.98 14.99
C GLN A 128 -4.76 -11.39 13.91
N CYS A 129 -5.05 -11.08 12.65
CA CYS A 129 -4.16 -11.37 11.51
C CYS A 129 -2.91 -10.49 11.52
N TRP A 130 -3.06 -9.20 11.82
CA TRP A 130 -1.98 -8.20 11.77
C TRP A 130 -1.97 -7.33 13.03
N PRO A 131 -1.64 -7.90 14.21
CA PRO A 131 -1.81 -7.23 15.51
C PRO A 131 -0.98 -5.95 15.66
N ASP A 132 0.25 -5.93 15.15
CA ASP A 132 1.11 -4.76 15.21
C ASP A 132 0.58 -3.62 14.33
N MET A 133 0.19 -3.93 13.09
CA MET A 133 -0.43 -2.94 12.19
C MET A 133 -1.72 -2.39 12.79
N TYR A 134 -2.56 -3.28 13.35
CA TYR A 134 -3.79 -2.87 14.03
C TYR A 134 -3.50 -1.91 15.18
N ALA A 135 -2.57 -2.27 16.07
CA ALA A 135 -2.23 -1.44 17.21
C ALA A 135 -1.70 -0.05 16.80
N HIS A 136 -0.85 -0.01 15.77
CA HIS A 136 -0.28 1.24 15.28
C HIS A 136 -1.32 2.13 14.59
N LEU A 137 -2.23 1.58 13.81
CA LEU A 137 -3.30 2.33 13.15
C LEU A 137 -4.36 2.81 14.14
N MET A 138 -4.82 1.95 15.06
CA MET A 138 -5.86 2.31 16.05
C MET A 138 -5.34 3.24 17.12
N GLY A 139 -4.03 3.19 17.43
CA GLY A 139 -3.35 4.10 18.35
C GLY A 139 -2.86 5.40 17.71
N TYR A 140 -2.99 5.57 16.38
CA TYR A 140 -2.43 6.71 15.67
C TYR A 140 -3.06 8.03 16.09
N ARG A 141 -2.23 8.99 16.46
CA ARG A 141 -2.65 10.30 16.97
C ARG A 141 -2.39 11.39 15.94
N ARG A 142 -3.24 12.44 15.97
CA ARG A 142 -3.08 13.62 15.12
C ARG A 142 -1.76 14.36 15.33
N ASP A 143 -1.26 14.38 16.56
CA ASP A 143 0.08 14.87 16.83
C ASP A 143 1.09 13.85 16.31
N PHE A 144 1.76 14.21 15.22
CA PHE A 144 2.69 13.34 14.50
C PHE A 144 3.80 12.81 15.41
N ASN A 145 4.40 13.67 16.24
CA ASN A 145 5.52 13.32 17.11
C ASN A 145 5.13 12.39 18.28
N SER A 146 3.83 12.25 18.54
CA SER A 146 3.31 11.31 19.56
C SER A 146 3.21 9.88 19.03
N ASN A 147 3.44 9.65 17.76
CA ASN A 147 3.41 8.33 17.14
C ASN A 147 4.84 7.81 17.00
N ARG A 148 5.08 6.60 17.47
CA ARG A 148 6.37 5.93 17.27
C ARG A 148 6.51 5.39 15.84
N TRP A 149 5.39 4.93 15.25
CA TRP A 149 5.35 4.28 13.94
C TRP A 149 4.37 5.01 13.03
N HIS A 150 4.80 5.27 11.80
CA HIS A 150 4.00 5.98 10.79
C HIS A 150 3.73 5.11 9.54
N ASP A 151 4.42 3.99 9.39
CA ASP A 151 4.52 3.23 8.15
C ASP A 151 3.16 2.71 7.68
N ALA A 152 2.34 2.16 8.59
CA ALA A 152 1.00 1.71 8.25
C ALA A 152 0.08 2.86 7.76
N ALA A 153 0.11 4.01 8.45
CA ALA A 153 -0.70 5.18 8.08
C ALA A 153 -0.23 5.79 6.75
N ASP A 154 1.09 5.79 6.50
CA ASP A 154 1.68 6.31 5.27
C ASP A 154 1.34 5.44 4.06
N VAL A 155 1.44 4.12 4.19
CA VAL A 155 1.06 3.17 3.13
C VAL A 155 -0.42 3.30 2.77
N LEU A 156 -1.33 3.37 3.74
CA LEU A 156 -2.75 3.59 3.45
C LEU A 156 -3.00 4.93 2.75
N THR A 157 -2.23 5.96 3.10
CA THR A 157 -2.25 7.25 2.41
C THR A 157 -1.76 7.10 0.97
N GLY A 158 -0.64 6.41 0.76
CA GLY A 158 -0.10 6.14 -0.57
C GLY A 158 -1.07 5.36 -1.47
N ILE A 159 -1.80 4.40 -0.91
CA ILE A 159 -2.85 3.67 -1.64
C ILE A 159 -3.94 4.62 -2.12
N VAL A 160 -4.47 5.47 -1.24
CA VAL A 160 -5.53 6.43 -1.61
C VAL A 160 -5.03 7.43 -2.65
N GLU A 161 -3.81 7.92 -2.54
CA GLU A 161 -3.19 8.81 -3.54
C GLU A 161 -3.02 8.11 -4.90
N GLN A 162 -2.58 6.85 -4.89
CA GLN A 162 -2.43 6.04 -6.10
C GLN A 162 -3.78 5.86 -6.80
N GLU A 163 -4.83 5.49 -6.05
CA GLU A 163 -6.16 5.26 -6.61
C GLU A 163 -6.79 6.55 -7.14
N ALA A 164 -6.65 7.68 -6.44
CA ALA A 164 -7.08 8.98 -6.95
C ALA A 164 -6.35 9.41 -8.24
N GLY A 165 -5.17 8.87 -8.50
CA GLY A 165 -4.44 9.06 -9.75
C GLY A 165 -5.06 8.33 -10.94
N PHE A 166 -5.72 7.19 -10.73
CA PHE A 166 -6.41 6.45 -11.79
C PHE A 166 -7.74 7.09 -12.20
N ASP A 167 -8.41 7.81 -11.29
CA ASP A 167 -9.67 8.51 -11.56
C ASP A 167 -9.48 9.80 -12.37
N LYS A 168 -8.24 10.30 -12.53
CA LYS A 168 -7.98 11.45 -13.39
C LYS A 168 -8.03 11.00 -14.85
N PRO A 169 -8.91 11.59 -15.69
CA PRO A 169 -8.90 11.30 -17.13
C PRO A 169 -7.50 11.60 -17.65
N SER A 170 -6.86 10.58 -18.25
CA SER A 170 -5.59 10.74 -18.92
C SER A 170 -5.72 11.89 -19.92
N LYS A 171 -4.97 12.98 -19.74
CA LYS A 171 -4.82 13.99 -20.78
C LYS A 171 -4.11 13.31 -21.94
N ILE A 172 -4.88 12.72 -22.84
CA ILE A 172 -4.39 12.26 -24.12
C ILE A 172 -3.99 13.52 -24.89
N CYS A 173 -2.70 13.85 -24.87
CA CYS A 173 -2.13 14.74 -25.88
C CYS A 173 -2.28 14.03 -27.22
N ARG A 174 -3.37 14.29 -27.93
CA ARG A 174 -3.43 14.01 -29.36
C ARG A 174 -2.44 14.95 -30.04
N PHE A 175 -1.27 14.45 -30.36
CA PHE A 175 -0.43 15.07 -31.38
C PHE A 175 -1.20 14.91 -32.68
N GLY A 176 -1.83 16.00 -33.14
CA GLY A 176 -2.34 16.09 -34.50
C GLY A 176 -1.15 16.10 -35.45
N PHE A 177 -1.05 15.07 -36.27
CA PHE A 177 -0.26 15.15 -37.49
C PHE A 177 -1.03 16.06 -38.47
N MET A 178 -0.46 17.22 -38.79
CA MET A 178 -0.73 17.92 -40.04
C MET A 178 0.09 17.29 -41.16
#